data_a21caaaae32e8dea1c9b0a40821bb6d1
#
_entry.id   a21caaaae32e8dea1c9b0a40821bb6d1
#
_cell.length_a   1.000
_cell.length_b   1.000
_cell.length_c   1.000
_cell.angle_alpha   90.00
_cell.angle_beta   90.00
_cell.angle_gamma   90.00
#
_symmetry.space_group_name_H-M   'P 1'
#
loop_
_entity.id
_entity.type
_entity.pdbx_description
1 polymer ?
#
loop_
_entity_poly.entity_id
_entity_poly.type
_entity_poly.pdbx_seq_one_letter_code
_entity_poly.pdbx_strand_id
1 'polypeptide(L)'
;MLMPEPDQGVIDRRDGICRTLRQLVPADCVIDSRESMRAYDADGLSAYRQLPLAVVLPETVEQIAAVMKWCHQQGIKIVPRGAGTSLSGGALPLADAVLLGLGKFNRILEIDYDNRCVVAQPGVTNLAITKAVEADGFYY
;
A
#
# COMPACT_ATOMS: atom_id res chain seq x y z
N MET A 1 17.55 9.61 -12.08
CA MET A 1 16.14 10.09 -12.21
C MET A 1 15.94 11.15 -11.16
N LEU A 2 15.33 12.28 -11.47
CA LEU A 2 14.93 13.27 -10.47
C LEU A 2 13.54 12.89 -9.97
N MET A 3 13.34 12.99 -8.65
CA MET A 3 11.99 12.88 -8.07
C MET A 3 11.13 14.03 -8.62
N PRO A 4 9.83 13.80 -8.93
CA PRO A 4 8.95 14.86 -9.36
C PRO A 4 8.82 15.94 -8.27
N GLU A 5 8.67 17.19 -8.70
CA GLU A 5 8.38 18.26 -7.75
C GLU A 5 7.02 18.00 -7.07
N PRO A 6 6.97 18.09 -5.73
CA PRO A 6 5.73 17.86 -5.00
C PRO A 6 4.77 19.05 -5.11
N ASP A 7 3.48 18.76 -5.06
CA ASP A 7 2.44 19.78 -4.93
C ASP A 7 2.43 20.34 -3.50
N GLN A 8 2.96 21.55 -3.35
CA GLN A 8 3.04 22.22 -2.05
C GLN A 8 1.66 22.47 -1.44
N GLY A 9 0.64 22.74 -2.27
CA GLY A 9 -0.73 22.94 -1.79
C GLY A 9 -1.35 21.69 -1.17
N VAL A 10 -0.92 20.49 -1.60
CA VAL A 10 -1.27 19.22 -0.96
C VAL A 10 -0.53 19.06 0.36
N ILE A 11 0.78 19.34 0.37
CA ILE A 11 1.61 19.24 1.58
C ILE A 11 1.09 20.17 2.68
N ASP A 12 0.74 21.41 2.37
CA ASP A 12 0.25 22.39 3.33
C ASP A 12 -1.08 21.95 3.99
N ARG A 13 -1.86 21.10 3.32
CA ARG A 13 -3.12 20.54 3.85
C ARG A 13 -2.93 19.21 4.62
N ARG A 14 -1.71 18.75 4.81
CA ARG A 14 -1.38 17.42 5.36
C ARG A 14 -2.17 17.06 6.61
N ASP A 15 -2.24 17.94 7.61
CA ASP A 15 -2.93 17.66 8.87
C ASP A 15 -4.44 17.46 8.69
N GLY A 16 -5.05 18.23 7.79
CA GLY A 16 -6.45 18.06 7.40
C GLY A 16 -6.67 16.73 6.67
N ILE A 17 -5.78 16.38 5.76
CA ILE A 17 -5.80 15.11 5.02
C ILE A 17 -5.72 13.93 5.99
N CYS A 18 -4.76 13.93 6.92
CA CYS A 18 -4.60 12.85 7.90
C CYS A 18 -5.83 12.72 8.82
N ARG A 19 -6.45 13.83 9.22
CA ARG A 19 -7.70 13.80 10.01
C ARG A 19 -8.84 13.14 9.25
N THR A 20 -9.00 13.47 7.96
CA THR A 20 -10.06 12.86 7.14
C THR A 20 -9.77 11.38 6.87
N LEU A 21 -8.53 11.00 6.60
CA LEU A 21 -8.17 9.59 6.41
C LEU A 21 -8.53 8.74 7.64
N ARG A 22 -8.36 9.27 8.86
CA ARG A 22 -8.78 8.61 10.11
C ARG A 22 -10.30 8.49 10.31
N GLN A 23 -11.08 9.13 9.46
CA GLN A 23 -12.54 8.94 9.43
C GLN A 23 -12.96 7.88 8.39
N LEU A 24 -12.09 7.57 7.42
CA LEU A 24 -12.35 6.61 6.35
C LEU A 24 -11.86 5.21 6.68
N VAL A 25 -10.85 5.10 7.56
CA VAL A 25 -10.27 3.84 8.05
C VAL A 25 -10.09 3.93 9.57
N PRO A 26 -9.89 2.81 10.29
CA PRO A 26 -9.52 2.85 11.70
C PRO A 26 -8.31 3.77 11.93
N ALA A 27 -8.33 4.54 13.01
CA ALA A 27 -7.34 5.59 13.24
C ALA A 27 -5.90 5.07 13.34
N ASP A 28 -5.70 3.87 13.85
CA ASP A 28 -4.42 3.15 13.93
C ASP A 28 -3.93 2.63 12.58
N CYS A 29 -4.79 2.62 11.56
CA CYS A 29 -4.44 2.30 10.17
C CYS A 29 -3.87 3.50 9.40
N VAL A 30 -3.79 4.69 10.02
CA VAL A 30 -3.17 5.90 9.43
C VAL A 30 -1.88 6.22 10.15
N ILE A 31 -0.77 6.10 9.44
CA ILE A 31 0.58 6.41 9.93
C ILE A 31 1.01 7.75 9.34
N ASP A 32 1.26 8.74 10.19
CA ASP A 32 1.65 10.08 9.78
C ASP A 32 2.84 10.64 10.57
N SER A 33 3.33 9.90 11.60
CA SER A 33 4.56 10.30 12.25
C SER A 33 5.76 10.05 11.34
N ARG A 34 6.67 11.04 11.27
CA ARG A 34 7.87 10.94 10.43
C ARG A 34 8.72 9.71 10.75
N GLU A 35 8.78 9.33 12.03
CA GLU A 35 9.52 8.16 12.49
C GLU A 35 8.92 6.86 11.96
N SER A 36 7.62 6.65 12.13
CA SER A 36 6.93 5.44 11.70
C SER A 36 6.87 5.31 10.17
N MET A 37 6.81 6.43 9.44
CA MET A 37 6.83 6.43 7.99
C MET A 37 8.18 6.02 7.38
N ARG A 38 9.29 6.01 8.15
CA ARG A 38 10.60 5.57 7.64
C ARG A 38 10.62 4.13 7.14
N ALA A 39 9.77 3.27 7.67
CA ALA A 39 9.61 1.90 7.17
C ALA A 39 9.07 1.85 5.73
N TYR A 40 8.58 2.95 5.22
CA TYR A 40 7.93 3.07 3.92
C TYR A 40 8.63 4.07 2.98
N ASP A 41 9.81 4.59 3.33
CA ASP A 41 10.48 5.67 2.61
C ASP A 41 11.19 5.23 1.30
N ALA A 42 11.27 3.92 1.05
CA ALA A 42 11.91 3.36 -0.13
C ALA A 42 11.14 2.12 -0.61
N ASP A 43 11.35 1.72 -1.85
CA ASP A 43 11.01 0.39 -2.36
C ASP A 43 12.28 -0.42 -2.66
N GLY A 44 12.20 -1.48 -3.48
CA GLY A 44 13.36 -2.27 -3.88
C GLY A 44 14.40 -1.49 -4.70
N LEU A 45 14.01 -0.35 -5.29
CA LEU A 45 14.93 0.60 -5.91
C LEU A 45 15.55 1.51 -4.83
N SER A 46 16.43 0.93 -4.01
CA SER A 46 16.99 1.54 -2.79
C SER A 46 17.82 2.82 -3.00
N ALA A 47 18.10 3.19 -4.26
CA ALA A 47 18.81 4.43 -4.61
C ALA A 47 17.99 5.71 -4.31
N TYR A 48 16.68 5.56 -4.12
CA TYR A 48 15.77 6.67 -3.84
C TYR A 48 15.07 6.48 -2.52
N ARG A 49 14.88 7.58 -1.80
CA ARG A 49 14.15 7.62 -0.54
C ARG A 49 13.28 8.86 -0.50
N GLN A 50 12.01 8.66 -0.17
CA GLN A 50 11.05 9.74 -0.02
C GLN A 50 10.01 9.34 1.02
N LEU A 51 9.78 10.19 2.02
CA LEU A 51 8.64 9.98 2.92
C LEU A 51 7.34 10.33 2.19
N PRO A 52 6.29 9.50 2.32
CA PRO A 52 4.96 9.85 1.81
C PRO A 52 4.31 10.95 2.65
N LEU A 53 3.22 11.52 2.15
CA LEU A 53 2.35 12.43 2.90
C LEU A 53 1.79 11.76 4.16
N ALA A 54 1.27 10.54 3.98
CA ALA A 54 0.81 9.63 5.02
C ALA A 54 0.81 8.20 4.47
N VAL A 55 0.79 7.20 5.36
CA VAL A 55 0.57 5.80 5.01
C VAL A 55 -0.79 5.38 5.51
N VAL A 56 -1.57 4.70 4.69
CA VAL A 56 -2.86 4.11 5.05
C VAL A 56 -2.81 2.61 4.84
N LEU A 57 -3.19 1.85 5.86
CA LEU A 57 -3.20 0.38 5.88
C LEU A 57 -4.64 -0.13 6.02
N PRO A 58 -5.47 -0.08 4.95
CA PRO A 58 -6.87 -0.46 5.02
C PRO A 58 -7.02 -1.97 5.31
N GLU A 59 -8.17 -2.34 5.88
CA GLU A 59 -8.50 -3.72 6.26
C GLU A 59 -9.61 -4.31 5.40
N THR A 60 -10.39 -3.45 4.70
CA THR A 60 -11.47 -3.89 3.83
C THR A 60 -11.43 -3.18 2.46
N VAL A 61 -12.09 -3.80 1.48
CA VAL A 61 -12.20 -3.24 0.12
C VAL A 61 -12.98 -1.93 0.13
N GLU A 62 -13.99 -1.81 0.99
CA GLU A 62 -14.79 -0.60 1.15
C GLU A 62 -13.94 0.57 1.65
N GLN A 63 -13.01 0.31 2.57
CA GLN A 63 -12.05 1.31 3.05
C GLN A 63 -11.11 1.76 1.93
N ILE A 64 -10.59 0.82 1.10
CA ILE A 64 -9.79 1.16 -0.08
C ILE A 64 -10.60 2.06 -1.02
N ALA A 65 -11.83 1.66 -1.35
CA ALA A 65 -12.70 2.40 -2.25
C ALA A 65 -12.99 3.82 -1.71
N ALA A 66 -13.26 3.95 -0.41
CA ALA A 66 -13.51 5.24 0.24
C ALA A 66 -12.27 6.16 0.19
N VAL A 67 -11.08 5.63 0.52
CA VAL A 67 -9.82 6.38 0.46
C VAL A 67 -9.51 6.81 -0.97
N MET A 68 -9.60 5.89 -1.94
CA MET A 68 -9.32 6.20 -3.35
C MET A 68 -10.28 7.26 -3.91
N LYS A 69 -11.58 7.09 -3.65
CA LYS A 69 -12.60 8.07 -4.08
C LYS A 69 -12.34 9.45 -3.49
N TRP A 70 -12.07 9.51 -2.21
CA TRP A 70 -11.81 10.78 -1.53
C TRP A 70 -10.52 11.44 -2.04
N CYS A 71 -9.42 10.70 -2.14
CA CYS A 71 -8.16 11.21 -2.66
C CYS A 71 -8.32 11.73 -4.10
N HIS A 72 -9.04 11.00 -4.96
CA HIS A 72 -9.34 11.44 -6.32
C HIS A 72 -10.12 12.78 -6.34
N GLN A 73 -11.15 12.92 -5.50
CA GLN A 73 -11.92 14.15 -5.38
C GLN A 73 -11.10 15.35 -4.89
N GLN A 74 -10.06 15.09 -4.09
CA GLN A 74 -9.19 16.13 -3.53
C GLN A 74 -7.93 16.40 -4.36
N GLY A 75 -7.73 15.68 -5.48
CA GLY A 75 -6.52 15.77 -6.31
C GLY A 75 -5.26 15.23 -5.62
N ILE A 76 -5.42 14.32 -4.66
CA ILE A 76 -4.30 13.73 -3.91
C ILE A 76 -3.83 12.47 -4.63
N LYS A 77 -2.54 12.37 -4.90
CA LYS A 77 -1.91 11.20 -5.50
C LYS A 77 -1.93 10.01 -4.54
N ILE A 78 -2.08 8.80 -5.09
CA ILE A 78 -1.99 7.55 -4.33
C ILE A 78 -0.86 6.70 -4.92
N VAL A 79 -0.04 6.12 -4.04
CA VAL A 79 0.94 5.09 -4.39
C VAL A 79 0.51 3.78 -3.75
N PRO A 80 0.00 2.80 -4.51
CA PRO A 80 -0.33 1.50 -3.97
C PRO A 80 0.95 0.70 -3.69
N ARG A 81 0.95 -0.06 -2.58
CA ARG A 81 2.11 -0.83 -2.16
C ARG A 81 1.71 -2.18 -1.55
N GLY A 82 2.29 -3.25 -2.07
CA GLY A 82 2.34 -4.56 -1.41
C GLY A 82 3.52 -4.64 -0.44
N ALA A 83 4.47 -5.54 -0.69
CA ALA A 83 5.71 -5.68 0.09
C ALA A 83 6.75 -4.55 -0.15
N GLY A 84 6.58 -3.72 -1.18
CA GLY A 84 7.54 -2.67 -1.52
C GLY A 84 8.83 -3.19 -2.16
N THR A 85 8.79 -4.32 -2.84
CA THR A 85 9.94 -4.96 -3.48
C THR A 85 10.12 -4.60 -4.95
N SER A 86 9.36 -3.64 -5.46
CA SER A 86 9.49 -3.13 -6.83
C SER A 86 10.90 -2.59 -7.09
N LEU A 87 11.50 -2.99 -8.21
CA LEU A 87 12.83 -2.52 -8.64
C LEU A 87 12.78 -1.35 -9.61
N SER A 88 11.57 -0.92 -9.98
CA SER A 88 11.35 0.13 -11.00
C SER A 88 10.74 1.42 -10.42
N GLY A 89 10.68 1.54 -9.09
CA GLY A 89 10.13 2.72 -8.43
C GLY A 89 8.60 2.77 -8.38
N GLY A 90 7.89 1.69 -8.77
CA GLY A 90 6.42 1.66 -8.79
C GLY A 90 5.75 1.73 -7.42
N ALA A 91 6.49 1.40 -6.36
CA ALA A 91 6.04 1.49 -4.97
C ALA A 91 6.82 2.57 -4.17
N LEU A 92 7.66 3.37 -4.85
CA LEU A 92 8.39 4.47 -4.24
C LEU A 92 7.42 5.59 -3.89
N PRO A 93 7.38 6.05 -2.63
CA PRO A 93 6.47 7.13 -2.22
C PRO A 93 6.79 8.45 -2.88
N LEU A 94 5.79 9.33 -2.93
CA LEU A 94 5.93 10.75 -3.27
C LEU A 94 5.59 11.60 -2.04
N ALA A 95 6.22 12.77 -1.91
CA ALA A 95 6.02 13.65 -0.76
C ALA A 95 4.58 14.17 -0.63
N ASP A 96 3.88 14.29 -1.76
CA ASP A 96 2.51 14.77 -1.88
C ASP A 96 1.49 13.64 -2.16
N ALA A 97 1.87 12.39 -1.88
CA ALA A 97 1.01 11.23 -2.10
C ALA A 97 0.70 10.48 -0.80
N VAL A 98 -0.48 9.90 -0.75
CA VAL A 98 -0.85 8.88 0.23
C VAL A 98 -0.33 7.53 -0.25
N LEU A 99 0.48 6.86 0.58
CA LEU A 99 0.89 5.48 0.34
C LEU A 99 -0.20 4.54 0.85
N LEU A 100 -0.79 3.76 -0.04
CA LEU A 100 -1.84 2.80 0.27
C LEU A 100 -1.23 1.39 0.39
N GLY A 101 -0.95 0.97 1.63
CA GLY A 101 -0.34 -0.32 1.93
C GLY A 101 -1.36 -1.44 2.02
N LEU A 102 -1.17 -2.51 1.26
CA LEU A 102 -2.11 -3.64 1.15
C LEU A 102 -1.68 -4.87 1.97
N GLY A 103 -0.71 -4.73 2.87
CA GLY A 103 -0.16 -5.84 3.65
C GLY A 103 -1.17 -6.56 4.57
N LYS A 104 -2.27 -5.90 4.94
CA LYS A 104 -3.36 -6.50 5.72
C LYS A 104 -4.28 -7.41 4.87
N PHE A 105 -4.22 -7.31 3.54
CA PHE A 105 -4.93 -8.18 2.61
C PHE A 105 -4.12 -9.45 2.32
N ASN A 106 -4.02 -10.33 3.30
CA ASN A 106 -3.10 -11.48 3.31
C ASN A 106 -3.79 -12.85 3.37
N ARG A 107 -5.05 -12.94 2.89
CA ARG A 107 -5.80 -14.20 2.88
C ARG A 107 -5.74 -14.87 1.52
N ILE A 108 -5.55 -16.19 1.51
CA ILE A 108 -5.86 -17.06 0.38
C ILE A 108 -7.37 -17.28 0.42
N LEU A 109 -8.06 -16.97 -0.67
CA LEU A 109 -9.51 -17.00 -0.75
C LEU A 109 -10.01 -18.33 -1.32
N GLU A 110 -9.27 -18.91 -2.28
CA GLU A 110 -9.63 -20.13 -2.96
C GLU A 110 -8.37 -20.83 -3.47
N ILE A 111 -8.37 -22.16 -3.44
CA ILE A 111 -7.37 -23.02 -4.09
C ILE A 111 -8.12 -23.97 -5.01
N ASP A 112 -7.89 -23.84 -6.31
CA ASP A 112 -8.46 -24.72 -7.34
C ASP A 112 -7.34 -25.63 -7.87
N TYR A 113 -7.31 -26.86 -7.38
CA TYR A 113 -6.29 -27.84 -7.75
C TYR A 113 -6.49 -28.35 -9.18
N ASP A 114 -7.73 -28.46 -9.66
CA ASP A 114 -8.05 -28.98 -10.99
C ASP A 114 -7.53 -28.01 -12.08
N ASN A 115 -7.74 -26.71 -11.88
CA ASN A 115 -7.27 -25.67 -12.78
C ASN A 115 -5.87 -25.12 -12.41
N ARG A 116 -5.27 -25.61 -11.32
CA ARG A 116 -3.95 -25.19 -10.80
C ARG A 116 -3.86 -23.69 -10.59
N CYS A 117 -4.88 -23.10 -10.00
CA CYS A 117 -4.89 -21.68 -9.66
C CYS A 117 -5.25 -21.41 -8.21
N VAL A 118 -4.82 -20.25 -7.73
CA VAL A 118 -5.15 -19.74 -6.42
C VAL A 118 -5.70 -18.33 -6.55
N VAL A 119 -6.77 -18.05 -5.83
CA VAL A 119 -7.30 -16.69 -5.64
C VAL A 119 -6.79 -16.18 -4.30
N ALA A 120 -5.95 -15.18 -4.34
CA ALA A 120 -5.30 -14.62 -3.15
C ALA A 120 -5.42 -13.11 -3.10
N GLN A 121 -5.47 -12.57 -1.89
CA GLN A 121 -5.39 -11.13 -1.67
C GLN A 121 -3.96 -10.62 -1.94
N PRO A 122 -3.76 -9.34 -2.31
CA PRO A 122 -2.49 -8.82 -2.81
C PRO A 122 -1.34 -8.74 -1.78
N GLY A 123 -1.63 -8.95 -0.51
CA GLY A 123 -0.61 -9.03 0.56
C GLY A 123 -0.13 -10.45 0.85
N VAL A 124 -0.67 -11.47 0.17
CA VAL A 124 -0.20 -12.85 0.31
C VAL A 124 1.17 -12.98 -0.34
N THR A 125 2.12 -13.60 0.36
CA THR A 125 3.46 -13.85 -0.18
C THR A 125 3.48 -15.14 -1.00
N ASN A 126 4.37 -15.23 -2.00
CA ASN A 126 4.60 -16.44 -2.79
C ASN A 126 4.87 -17.66 -1.89
N LEU A 127 5.68 -17.48 -0.84
CA LEU A 127 5.96 -18.53 0.12
C LEU A 127 4.71 -18.99 0.89
N ALA A 128 3.79 -18.09 1.21
CA ALA A 128 2.54 -18.45 1.86
C ALA A 128 1.65 -19.30 0.93
N ILE A 129 1.62 -19.00 -0.37
CA ILE A 129 0.92 -19.81 -1.36
C ILE A 129 1.54 -21.20 -1.44
N THR A 130 2.88 -21.29 -1.59
CA THR A 130 3.60 -22.58 -1.60
C THR A 130 3.26 -23.40 -0.37
N LYS A 131 3.35 -22.82 0.83
CA LYS A 131 3.04 -23.53 2.09
C LYS A 131 1.59 -24.03 2.18
N ALA A 132 0.67 -23.34 1.54
CA ALA A 132 -0.73 -23.72 1.55
C ALA A 132 -1.03 -24.94 0.65
N VAL A 133 -0.16 -25.24 -0.33
CA VAL A 133 -0.40 -26.28 -1.35
C VAL A 133 0.68 -27.38 -1.37
N GLU A 134 1.78 -27.24 -0.60
CA GLU A 134 2.91 -28.17 -0.62
C GLU A 134 2.54 -29.60 -0.16
N ALA A 135 1.59 -29.71 0.77
CA ALA A 135 1.10 -31.00 1.23
C ALA A 135 0.38 -31.81 0.13
N ASP A 136 -0.15 -31.13 -0.88
CA ASP A 136 -0.85 -31.70 -2.02
C ASP A 136 0.08 -31.87 -3.25
N GLY A 137 1.39 -31.62 -3.06
CA GLY A 137 2.42 -31.83 -4.09
C GLY A 137 2.54 -30.66 -5.09
N PHE A 138 2.02 -29.47 -4.75
CA PHE A 138 2.13 -28.27 -5.56
C PHE A 138 3.11 -27.25 -4.94
N TYR A 139 3.56 -26.33 -5.75
CA TYR A 139 4.30 -25.14 -5.30
C TYR A 139 4.00 -23.95 -6.24
N TYR A 140 4.23 -22.73 -5.77
CA TYR A 140 4.07 -21.48 -6.51
C TYR A 140 5.42 -20.79 -6.73
#